data_017d0b2ca10ca27c648704e26818c049
#
_entry.id   017d0b2ca10ca27c648704e26818c049
#
_cell.length_a   1.000
_cell.length_b   1.000
_cell.length_c   1.000
_cell.angle_alpha   90.00
_cell.angle_beta   90.00
_cell.angle_gamma   90.00
#
_symmetry.space_group_name_H-M   'P 1'
#
loop_
_entity.id
_entity.type
_entity.pdbx_description
1 polymer ?
#
loop_
_entity_poly.entity_id
_entity_poly.type
_entity_poly.pdbx_seq_one_letter_code
_entity_poly.pdbx_strand_id
1 'polypeptide(L)'
;MKNLFPTPFRFPRWLAGVVLAATGVSVMVPARADANLEPLTNILSVPGSAGLGVVTHFERSPYQGGGNRYDVLPLYLYEGERFFLHANRGGVKLKQNDTQRFDLFVEQRLEGFPADRLPVSLAGMATRDSGIDLGLSWRLRQPWGTLQAELLHDIGGFSKGSEFRLGYTYDWRSGPWSLRPSLSVALRDARLNNYYYGVRPGEATPGRAAYSPGVGMNTTLGLFGSYDYSQRWRLLAGVSATLLDRQTKDSPIVQKRVLPGVYVGAAYDFGGHQREWAQDGSPTWFKLLYGKATDDGCHLLKIVTAQCLSVASVNPTSITGLQVGKPFLQNVNGWPLDFVGYAGLISHNDRGLQANGVQLDLFMKAFYSGFPWSDRVKTRLGMGVGVSLAQRAPYIEASSQALDGKPTSRMLNYLDPTLDVSLGDLVGSRALKETFIGFGVSHRSGIFGSSRLLGNVSGGSNYLYTYVESAL
;
A
#
# COMPACT_ATOMS: atom_id res chain seq x y z
N MET A 1 26.12 -33.88 -39.63
CA MET A 1 25.93 -32.55 -39.05
C MET A 1 24.45 -32.32 -38.86
N LYS A 2 23.91 -32.60 -37.67
CA LYS A 2 22.51 -32.44 -37.34
C LYS A 2 22.36 -31.21 -36.41
N ASN A 3 21.40 -30.39 -36.74
CA ASN A 3 21.08 -29.07 -36.17
C ASN A 3 21.06 -29.02 -34.66
N LEU A 4 21.95 -28.19 -34.10
CA LEU A 4 21.97 -27.73 -32.71
C LEU A 4 21.50 -26.26 -32.68
N PHE A 5 20.19 -26.02 -32.72
CA PHE A 5 19.59 -24.80 -32.24
C PHE A 5 18.48 -25.16 -31.27
N PRO A 6 18.57 -24.76 -30.01
CA PRO A 6 17.45 -24.90 -29.08
C PRO A 6 16.32 -23.96 -29.49
N THR A 7 15.10 -24.46 -29.39
CA THR A 7 13.84 -23.72 -29.65
C THR A 7 13.77 -22.41 -28.83
N PRO A 8 13.24 -21.32 -29.40
CA PRO A 8 13.14 -20.05 -28.68
C PRO A 8 12.21 -20.19 -27.48
N PHE A 9 12.70 -19.71 -26.34
CA PHE A 9 12.00 -19.65 -25.06
C PHE A 9 10.68 -18.87 -25.23
N ARG A 10 9.54 -19.55 -25.10
CA ARG A 10 8.24 -18.91 -25.01
C ARG A 10 8.02 -18.46 -23.56
N PHE A 11 8.23 -17.18 -23.28
CA PHE A 11 7.75 -16.58 -22.05
C PHE A 11 6.23 -16.83 -21.92
N PRO A 12 5.75 -17.33 -20.79
CA PRO A 12 4.33 -17.53 -20.62
C PRO A 12 3.63 -16.16 -20.64
N ARG A 13 2.64 -16.04 -21.51
CA ARG A 13 1.89 -14.79 -21.80
C ARG A 13 1.21 -14.14 -20.59
N TRP A 14 1.13 -14.82 -19.46
CA TRP A 14 0.50 -14.30 -18.25
C TRP A 14 1.40 -13.35 -17.43
N LEU A 15 2.73 -13.41 -17.54
CA LEU A 15 3.62 -12.42 -16.92
C LEU A 15 3.47 -11.01 -17.53
N ALA A 16 3.08 -10.93 -18.79
CA ALA A 16 2.75 -9.66 -19.44
C ALA A 16 1.38 -9.10 -19.00
N GLY A 17 0.45 -9.97 -18.57
CA GLY A 17 -0.90 -9.56 -18.17
C GLY A 17 -0.97 -8.85 -16.82
N VAL A 18 -0.05 -9.15 -15.89
CA VAL A 18 -0.05 -8.52 -14.55
C VAL A 18 0.48 -7.07 -14.60
N VAL A 19 1.34 -6.76 -15.58
CA VAL A 19 1.87 -5.39 -15.78
C VAL A 19 0.91 -4.54 -16.63
N LEU A 20 0.09 -5.15 -17.49
CA LEU A 20 -0.80 -4.44 -18.43
C LEU A 20 -2.20 -4.14 -17.86
N ALA A 21 -2.63 -4.77 -16.78
CA ALA A 21 -3.91 -4.46 -16.15
C ALA A 21 -3.94 -3.09 -15.43
N ALA A 22 -2.79 -2.42 -15.31
CA ALA A 22 -2.68 -1.07 -14.71
C ALA A 22 -2.68 0.08 -15.75
N THR A 23 -2.73 -0.22 -17.03
CA THR A 23 -2.66 0.80 -18.10
C THR A 23 -3.94 0.85 -18.91
N GLY A 24 -4.89 1.61 -18.47
CA GLY A 24 -5.97 2.02 -19.36
C GLY A 24 -7.32 2.20 -18.72
N VAL A 25 -7.54 3.35 -18.16
CA VAL A 25 -8.77 4.16 -18.37
C VAL A 25 -8.49 5.55 -17.78
N SER A 26 -8.25 6.53 -18.63
CA SER A 26 -8.27 7.94 -18.25
C SER A 26 -9.70 8.44 -18.32
N VAL A 27 -10.35 8.60 -17.17
CA VAL A 27 -11.59 9.39 -17.06
C VAL A 27 -11.43 10.30 -15.84
N MET A 28 -11.52 11.59 -16.10
CA MET A 28 -11.51 12.66 -15.09
C MET A 28 -12.68 12.54 -14.14
N VAL A 29 -12.43 12.53 -12.82
CA VAL A 29 -13.49 12.74 -11.80
C VAL A 29 -12.93 13.21 -10.45
N PRO A 30 -13.64 14.06 -9.69
CA PRO A 30 -13.19 14.55 -8.37
C PRO A 30 -13.75 13.78 -7.16
N ALA A 31 -13.01 13.77 -6.18
CA ALA A 31 -12.92 13.67 -4.68
C ALA A 31 -14.05 13.11 -3.76
N ARG A 32 -13.87 12.27 -2.88
CA ARG A 32 -13.53 11.75 -1.51
C ARG A 32 -14.64 11.36 -0.53
N ALA A 33 -14.46 10.22 0.18
CA ALA A 33 -14.95 9.85 1.51
C ALA A 33 -14.11 8.73 2.17
N ASP A 34 -14.49 8.29 3.38
CA ASP A 34 -13.73 7.36 4.20
C ASP A 34 -13.96 5.91 3.74
N ALA A 35 -12.95 5.28 3.15
CA ALA A 35 -13.04 3.89 2.71
C ALA A 35 -12.55 2.97 3.84
N ASN A 36 -13.48 2.33 4.56
CA ASN A 36 -13.12 1.23 5.45
C ASN A 36 -12.91 -0.05 4.62
N LEU A 37 -11.66 -0.38 4.33
CA LEU A 37 -11.27 -1.56 3.54
C LEU A 37 -11.18 -2.83 4.39
N GLU A 38 -11.19 -2.73 5.70
CA GLU A 38 -10.93 -3.85 6.58
C GLU A 38 -11.90 -5.03 6.41
N PRO A 39 -13.22 -4.84 6.29
CA PRO A 39 -14.12 -5.96 6.05
C PRO A 39 -13.80 -6.71 4.76
N LEU A 40 -13.34 -6.00 3.72
CA LEU A 40 -12.97 -6.58 2.43
C LEU A 40 -11.62 -7.29 2.51
N THR A 41 -10.61 -6.66 3.09
CA THR A 41 -9.27 -7.26 3.23
C THR A 41 -9.28 -8.46 4.16
N ASN A 42 -10.11 -8.46 5.20
CA ASN A 42 -10.29 -9.61 6.10
C ASN A 42 -10.91 -10.85 5.41
N ILE A 43 -11.68 -10.68 4.32
CA ILE A 43 -12.13 -11.83 3.51
C ILE A 43 -10.94 -12.52 2.85
N LEU A 44 -9.95 -11.74 2.45
CA LEU A 44 -8.76 -12.22 1.74
C LEU A 44 -7.67 -12.71 2.70
N SER A 45 -7.71 -12.26 3.96
CA SER A 45 -6.68 -12.54 4.96
C SER A 45 -6.85 -13.93 5.56
N VAL A 46 -6.40 -14.93 4.82
CA VAL A 46 -6.29 -16.30 5.34
C VAL A 46 -4.90 -16.45 5.95
N PRO A 47 -4.76 -16.99 7.20
CA PRO A 47 -3.45 -17.22 7.78
C PRO A 47 -2.54 -17.95 6.81
N GLY A 48 -1.39 -17.39 6.60
CA GLY A 48 -0.46 -17.93 5.67
C GLY A 48 -0.71 -17.54 4.20
N SER A 49 -1.46 -16.50 3.88
CA SER A 49 -1.66 -16.03 2.51
C SER A 49 -0.80 -14.81 2.18
N ALA A 50 -0.43 -14.70 0.93
CA ALA A 50 0.17 -13.50 0.36
C ALA A 50 -0.41 -13.29 -1.04
N GLY A 51 -0.70 -12.05 -1.39
CA GLY A 51 -1.31 -11.75 -2.66
C GLY A 51 -1.26 -10.28 -3.03
N LEU A 52 -1.70 -10.01 -4.25
CA LEU A 52 -1.89 -8.67 -4.78
C LEU A 52 -3.28 -8.54 -5.37
N GLY A 53 -3.84 -7.37 -5.26
CA GLY A 53 -5.12 -7.09 -5.88
C GLY A 53 -5.33 -5.60 -6.11
N VAL A 54 -6.49 -5.30 -6.62
CA VAL A 54 -6.97 -3.95 -6.79
C VAL A 54 -8.46 -3.91 -6.49
N VAL A 55 -8.90 -2.86 -5.80
CA VAL A 55 -10.31 -2.59 -5.61
C VAL A 55 -10.59 -1.14 -6.02
N THR A 56 -11.68 -0.94 -6.75
CA THR A 56 -12.21 0.38 -7.00
C THR A 56 -13.36 0.64 -6.04
N HIS A 57 -13.28 1.72 -5.32
CA HIS A 57 -14.31 2.20 -4.41
C HIS A 57 -15.04 3.38 -5.02
N PHE A 58 -16.35 3.27 -5.15
CA PHE A 58 -17.26 4.33 -5.59
C PHE A 58 -18.08 4.77 -4.38
N GLU A 59 -18.11 6.07 -4.13
CA GLU A 59 -18.85 6.60 -3.00
C GLU A 59 -19.32 8.03 -3.22
N ARG A 60 -20.17 8.53 -2.32
CA ARG A 60 -20.60 9.93 -2.32
C ARG A 60 -19.82 10.73 -1.28
N SER A 61 -19.27 11.87 -1.69
CA SER A 61 -18.60 12.80 -0.78
C SER A 61 -19.52 13.34 0.31
N PRO A 62 -19.10 13.41 1.58
CA PRO A 62 -19.84 14.14 2.61
C PRO A 62 -19.87 15.63 2.34
N TYR A 63 -18.86 16.18 1.71
CA TYR A 63 -18.62 17.61 1.59
C TYR A 63 -19.48 18.27 0.54
N GLN A 64 -19.86 19.54 0.77
CA GLN A 64 -20.58 20.34 -0.21
C GLN A 64 -19.82 20.43 -1.53
N GLY A 65 -20.52 20.22 -2.65
CA GLY A 65 -19.92 20.26 -3.99
C GLY A 65 -18.95 19.13 -4.32
N GLY A 66 -18.71 18.19 -3.37
CA GLY A 66 -17.76 17.11 -3.56
C GLY A 66 -18.22 15.97 -4.49
N GLY A 67 -19.50 15.94 -4.88
CA GLY A 67 -20.02 15.00 -5.90
C GLY A 67 -19.91 13.52 -5.55
N ASN A 68 -19.97 12.69 -6.58
CA ASN A 68 -19.65 11.26 -6.51
C ASN A 68 -18.16 11.05 -6.78
N ARG A 69 -17.61 9.93 -6.30
CA ARG A 69 -16.18 9.65 -6.30
C ARG A 69 -15.89 8.22 -6.70
N TYR A 70 -14.71 8.01 -7.23
CA TYR A 70 -14.08 6.71 -7.26
C TYR A 70 -12.62 6.81 -6.78
N ASP A 71 -12.10 5.70 -6.26
CA ASP A 71 -10.74 5.59 -5.76
C ASP A 71 -10.22 4.19 -6.12
N VAL A 72 -9.03 4.12 -6.68
CA VAL A 72 -8.37 2.87 -7.00
C VAL A 72 -7.41 2.54 -5.86
N LEU A 73 -7.66 1.45 -5.18
CA LEU A 73 -6.94 1.04 -3.99
C LEU A 73 -6.15 -0.25 -4.29
N PRO A 74 -4.83 -0.18 -4.28
CA PRO A 74 -4.01 -1.38 -4.37
C PRO A 74 -4.20 -2.22 -3.10
N LEU A 75 -4.39 -3.51 -3.28
CA LEU A 75 -4.48 -4.48 -2.19
C LEU A 75 -3.15 -5.21 -2.08
N TYR A 76 -2.31 -4.79 -1.15
CA TYR A 76 -1.15 -5.55 -0.70
C TYR A 76 -1.62 -6.48 0.40
N LEU A 77 -1.53 -7.78 0.19
CA LEU A 77 -2.08 -8.78 1.09
C LEU A 77 -0.96 -9.69 1.59
N TYR A 78 -0.68 -9.61 2.85
CA TYR A 78 0.24 -10.50 3.53
C TYR A 78 -0.29 -10.84 4.92
N GLU A 79 -0.44 -12.11 5.23
CA GLU A 79 -0.92 -12.58 6.53
C GLU A 79 0.04 -13.64 7.08
N GLY A 80 1.22 -13.19 7.51
CA GLY A 80 2.25 -14.03 8.14
C GLY A 80 1.93 -14.41 9.58
N GLU A 81 2.83 -15.10 10.25
CA GLU A 81 2.67 -15.48 11.66
C GLU A 81 2.63 -14.29 12.60
N ARG A 82 3.59 -13.36 12.46
CA ARG A 82 3.76 -12.19 13.34
C ARG A 82 3.40 -10.87 12.69
N PHE A 83 3.52 -10.76 11.38
CA PHE A 83 3.30 -9.53 10.64
C PHE A 83 2.14 -9.69 9.67
N PHE A 84 1.46 -8.59 9.40
CA PHE A 84 0.44 -8.53 8.36
C PHE A 84 0.50 -7.20 7.60
N LEU A 85 0.04 -7.22 6.34
CA LEU A 85 -0.15 -6.06 5.50
C LEU A 85 -1.47 -6.22 4.73
N HIS A 86 -2.39 -5.30 4.94
CA HIS A 86 -3.72 -5.30 4.34
C HIS A 86 -4.02 -3.93 3.74
N ALA A 87 -3.72 -3.75 2.44
CA ALA A 87 -3.95 -2.49 1.72
C ALA A 87 -3.35 -1.27 2.45
N ASN A 88 -4.19 -0.50 3.15
CA ASN A 88 -3.80 0.71 3.88
C ASN A 88 -3.39 0.47 5.34
N ARG A 89 -3.31 -0.79 5.78
CA ARG A 89 -3.02 -1.17 7.17
C ARG A 89 -1.90 -2.21 7.22
N GLY A 90 -0.90 -1.98 8.07
CA GLY A 90 0.17 -2.95 8.33
C GLY A 90 0.50 -3.01 9.81
N GLY A 91 0.88 -4.18 10.31
CA GLY A 91 1.12 -4.31 11.74
C GLY A 91 1.73 -5.61 12.20
N VAL A 92 1.77 -5.74 13.52
CA VAL A 92 2.35 -6.86 14.25
C VAL A 92 1.26 -7.52 15.10
N LYS A 93 1.18 -8.84 15.03
CA LYS A 93 0.34 -9.66 15.90
C LYS A 93 1.05 -9.81 17.24
N LEU A 94 0.55 -9.14 18.27
CA LEU A 94 1.12 -9.20 19.62
C LEU A 94 0.79 -10.52 20.30
N LYS A 95 -0.43 -11.00 20.11
CA LYS A 95 -0.91 -12.30 20.61
C LYS A 95 -2.00 -12.84 19.70
N GLN A 96 -1.95 -14.12 19.41
CA GLN A 96 -2.97 -14.81 18.63
C GLN A 96 -3.18 -16.22 19.18
N ASN A 97 -4.45 -16.62 19.27
CA ASN A 97 -4.89 -18.01 19.45
C ASN A 97 -6.07 -18.28 18.50
N ASP A 98 -6.74 -19.41 18.63
CA ASP A 98 -7.82 -19.84 17.73
C ASP A 98 -9.02 -18.88 17.71
N THR A 99 -9.27 -18.18 18.83
CA THR A 99 -10.45 -17.33 19.00
C THR A 99 -10.13 -15.86 19.15
N GLN A 100 -8.93 -15.49 19.60
CA GLN A 100 -8.57 -14.10 19.89
C GLN A 100 -7.27 -13.70 19.22
N ARG A 101 -7.24 -12.44 18.79
CA ARG A 101 -6.06 -11.81 18.24
C ARG A 101 -5.93 -10.38 18.74
N PHE A 102 -4.70 -9.99 19.11
CA PHE A 102 -4.32 -8.63 19.48
C PHE A 102 -3.25 -8.14 18.51
N ASP A 103 -3.48 -6.97 17.91
CA ASP A 103 -2.56 -6.37 16.94
C ASP A 103 -2.17 -4.96 17.36
N LEU A 104 -0.90 -4.60 17.09
CA LEU A 104 -0.44 -3.22 16.98
C LEU A 104 -0.27 -2.92 15.49
N PHE A 105 -0.85 -1.83 15.00
CA PHE A 105 -0.82 -1.52 13.57
C PHE A 105 -0.71 -0.02 13.27
N VAL A 106 -0.31 0.28 12.06
CA VAL A 106 -0.39 1.61 11.46
C VAL A 106 -1.39 1.56 10.31
N GLU A 107 -2.26 2.54 10.23
CA GLU A 107 -3.28 2.67 9.19
C GLU A 107 -3.25 4.05 8.56
N GLN A 108 -3.33 4.13 7.25
CA GLN A 108 -3.60 5.40 6.58
C GLN A 108 -5.10 5.65 6.55
N ARG A 109 -5.50 6.77 7.16
CA ARG A 109 -6.87 7.27 7.14
C ARG A 109 -7.19 7.87 5.77
N LEU A 110 -8.21 7.35 5.09
CA LEU A 110 -8.61 7.79 3.76
C LEU A 110 -9.71 8.87 3.82
N GLU A 111 -9.54 9.89 4.66
CA GLU A 111 -10.53 10.95 4.93
C GLU A 111 -9.98 12.32 4.57
N GLY A 112 -10.86 13.29 4.35
CA GLY A 112 -10.50 14.70 4.11
C GLY A 112 -10.59 15.17 2.65
N PHE A 113 -10.00 16.33 2.31
CA PHE A 113 -9.89 16.93 0.96
C PHE A 113 -8.54 17.63 0.80
N PRO A 114 -7.58 17.10 0.01
CA PRO A 114 -6.32 17.78 -0.32
C PRO A 114 -6.54 18.93 -1.31
N ALA A 115 -5.47 19.69 -1.54
CA ALA A 115 -5.49 20.91 -2.35
C ALA A 115 -6.01 20.69 -3.78
N ASP A 116 -5.57 19.62 -4.44
CA ASP A 116 -5.94 19.25 -5.81
C ASP A 116 -7.41 18.86 -5.98
N ARG A 117 -8.12 18.67 -4.87
CA ARG A 117 -9.50 18.18 -4.84
C ARG A 117 -10.41 18.99 -3.91
N LEU A 118 -10.00 20.19 -3.58
CA LEU A 118 -10.84 21.12 -2.83
C LEU A 118 -12.06 21.50 -3.67
N PRO A 119 -13.28 21.16 -3.22
CA PRO A 119 -14.49 21.59 -3.95
C PRO A 119 -14.54 23.10 -4.06
N VAL A 120 -15.03 23.62 -5.20
CA VAL A 120 -15.18 25.07 -5.40
C VAL A 120 -16.01 25.74 -4.33
N SER A 121 -17.03 25.06 -3.81
CA SER A 121 -17.86 25.49 -2.67
C SER A 121 -17.10 25.64 -1.36
N LEU A 122 -15.92 25.02 -1.25
CA LEU A 122 -15.03 25.10 -0.08
C LEU A 122 -13.78 25.98 -0.34
N ALA A 123 -13.78 26.76 -1.43
CA ALA A 123 -12.71 27.70 -1.71
C ALA A 123 -12.43 28.61 -0.50
N GLY A 124 -11.14 28.87 -0.23
CA GLY A 124 -10.68 29.64 0.93
C GLY A 124 -10.55 28.85 2.24
N MET A 125 -10.89 27.55 2.25
CA MET A 125 -10.55 26.66 3.37
C MET A 125 -9.16 26.08 3.23
N ALA A 126 -8.51 25.84 4.35
CA ALA A 126 -7.29 25.03 4.39
C ALA A 126 -7.63 23.56 4.03
N THR A 127 -6.68 22.87 3.43
CA THR A 127 -6.80 21.44 3.11
C THR A 127 -7.02 20.59 4.35
N ARG A 128 -7.65 19.45 4.15
CA ARG A 128 -7.82 18.39 5.16
C ARG A 128 -7.14 17.14 4.60
N ASP A 129 -5.88 16.95 4.96
CA ASP A 129 -5.08 15.85 4.44
C ASP A 129 -5.37 14.55 5.17
N SER A 130 -5.14 13.42 4.48
CA SER A 130 -5.27 12.09 5.05
C SER A 130 -4.25 11.88 6.17
N GLY A 131 -4.72 11.39 7.34
CA GLY A 131 -3.87 11.11 8.50
C GLY A 131 -3.21 9.73 8.44
N ILE A 132 -2.24 9.53 9.34
CA ILE A 132 -1.67 8.23 9.65
C ILE A 132 -1.96 7.95 11.11
N ASP A 133 -2.65 6.85 11.36
CA ASP A 133 -3.04 6.44 12.71
C ASP A 133 -2.17 5.29 13.20
N LEU A 134 -1.78 5.33 14.47
CA LEU A 134 -1.31 4.17 15.22
C LEU A 134 -2.52 3.55 15.90
N GLY A 135 -2.68 2.24 15.78
CA GLY A 135 -3.84 1.53 16.31
C GLY A 135 -3.50 0.30 17.12
N LEU A 136 -4.35 0.02 18.11
CA LEU A 136 -4.43 -1.26 18.82
C LEU A 136 -5.74 -1.91 18.43
N SER A 137 -5.74 -3.20 18.12
CA SER A 137 -6.92 -3.98 17.76
C SER A 137 -7.02 -5.22 18.65
N TRP A 138 -8.22 -5.51 19.10
CA TRP A 138 -8.62 -6.80 19.66
C TRP A 138 -9.74 -7.39 18.81
N ARG A 139 -9.56 -8.66 18.45
CA ARG A 139 -10.53 -9.41 17.64
C ARG A 139 -10.89 -10.70 18.36
N LEU A 140 -12.19 -10.94 18.49
CA LEU A 140 -12.76 -12.18 19.04
C LEU A 140 -13.57 -12.89 17.94
N ARG A 141 -13.13 -14.07 17.51
CA ARG A 141 -13.81 -14.92 16.54
C ARG A 141 -14.55 -16.06 17.25
N GLN A 142 -15.82 -16.19 16.92
CA GLN A 142 -16.72 -17.21 17.46
C GLN A 142 -17.59 -17.78 16.33
N PRO A 143 -18.26 -18.94 16.49
CA PRO A 143 -19.17 -19.49 15.49
C PRO A 143 -20.31 -18.54 15.08
N TRP A 144 -20.72 -17.63 15.97
CA TRP A 144 -21.74 -16.64 15.69
C TRP A 144 -21.21 -15.38 14.99
N GLY A 145 -19.92 -15.27 14.75
CA GLY A 145 -19.30 -14.14 14.05
C GLY A 145 -18.02 -13.63 14.72
N THR A 146 -17.55 -12.49 14.26
CA THR A 146 -16.33 -11.83 14.76
C THR A 146 -16.67 -10.47 15.35
N LEU A 147 -16.31 -10.24 16.60
CA LEU A 147 -16.26 -8.91 17.23
C LEU A 147 -14.84 -8.35 17.10
N GLN A 148 -14.77 -7.03 16.85
CA GLN A 148 -13.51 -6.31 16.77
C GLN A 148 -13.62 -4.98 17.49
N ALA A 149 -12.68 -4.68 18.37
CA ALA A 149 -12.54 -3.39 19.03
C ALA A 149 -11.16 -2.80 18.67
N GLU A 150 -11.13 -1.51 18.31
CA GLU A 150 -9.93 -0.80 17.90
C GLU A 150 -9.83 0.54 18.57
N LEU A 151 -8.62 0.93 18.94
CA LEU A 151 -8.28 2.27 19.40
C LEU A 151 -7.24 2.85 18.43
N LEU A 152 -7.53 4.01 17.84
CA LEU A 152 -6.67 4.67 16.86
C LEU A 152 -6.33 6.08 17.33
N HIS A 153 -5.11 6.52 17.04
CA HIS A 153 -4.64 7.88 17.31
C HIS A 153 -3.82 8.40 16.14
N ASP A 154 -4.11 9.62 15.69
CA ASP A 154 -3.38 10.28 14.60
C ASP A 154 -1.95 10.64 15.03
N ILE A 155 -0.98 9.88 14.53
CA ILE A 155 0.46 10.13 14.69
C ILE A 155 1.05 10.95 13.54
N GLY A 156 0.29 11.16 12.44
CA GLY A 156 0.67 12.03 11.31
C GLY A 156 0.66 13.52 11.66
N GLY A 157 0.01 13.88 12.79
CA GLY A 157 0.01 15.22 13.34
C GLY A 157 -0.98 16.19 12.68
N PHE A 158 -1.89 15.71 11.81
CA PHE A 158 -2.87 16.54 11.15
C PHE A 158 -4.05 16.90 12.06
N SER A 159 -4.76 15.91 12.56
CA SER A 159 -5.88 16.08 13.49
C SER A 159 -5.47 16.03 14.95
N LYS A 160 -4.45 15.22 15.26
CA LYS A 160 -4.04 14.84 16.62
C LYS A 160 -5.20 14.28 17.43
N GLY A 161 -6.16 13.68 16.75
CA GLY A 161 -7.38 13.13 17.32
C GLY A 161 -7.32 11.62 17.49
N SER A 162 -8.34 11.09 18.17
CA SER A 162 -8.48 9.67 18.47
C SER A 162 -9.85 9.16 18.07
N GLU A 163 -9.90 7.86 17.76
CA GLU A 163 -11.11 7.14 17.38
C GLU A 163 -11.15 5.77 18.06
N PHE A 164 -12.30 5.41 18.61
CA PHE A 164 -12.59 4.05 19.06
C PHE A 164 -13.61 3.43 18.10
N ARG A 165 -13.28 2.28 17.53
CA ARG A 165 -14.16 1.51 16.64
C ARG A 165 -14.60 0.22 17.32
N LEU A 166 -15.87 -0.11 17.21
CA LEU A 166 -16.43 -1.41 17.58
C LEU A 166 -17.13 -1.97 16.35
N GLY A 167 -16.74 -3.15 15.93
CA GLY A 167 -17.25 -3.81 14.73
C GLY A 167 -17.77 -5.20 15.02
N TYR A 168 -18.79 -5.60 14.30
CA TYR A 168 -19.28 -6.97 14.22
C TYR A 168 -19.38 -7.40 12.76
N THR A 169 -18.88 -8.62 12.45
CA THR A 169 -19.01 -9.24 11.14
C THR A 169 -19.45 -10.69 11.27
N TYR A 170 -20.31 -11.14 10.36
CA TYR A 170 -20.68 -12.54 10.23
C TYR A 170 -20.06 -13.13 8.96
N ASP A 171 -19.39 -14.29 9.08
CA ASP A 171 -18.75 -14.96 7.96
C ASP A 171 -19.62 -16.08 7.43
N TRP A 172 -20.30 -15.85 6.31
CA TRP A 172 -21.04 -16.90 5.61
C TRP A 172 -20.23 -17.41 4.40
N ARG A 173 -20.13 -18.73 4.26
CA ARG A 173 -19.46 -19.37 3.13
C ARG A 173 -20.29 -20.51 2.57
N SER A 174 -20.38 -20.58 1.23
CA SER A 174 -21.03 -21.68 0.52
C SER A 174 -20.39 -21.86 -0.86
N GLY A 175 -19.71 -23.01 -1.05
CA GLY A 175 -18.94 -23.27 -2.27
C GLY A 175 -17.90 -22.16 -2.51
N PRO A 176 -17.86 -21.57 -3.72
CA PRO A 176 -16.92 -20.50 -4.05
C PRO A 176 -17.31 -19.13 -3.49
N TRP A 177 -18.47 -18.98 -2.86
CA TRP A 177 -18.97 -17.72 -2.35
C TRP A 177 -18.61 -17.50 -0.89
N SER A 178 -18.15 -16.29 -0.57
CA SER A 178 -18.05 -15.80 0.79
C SER A 178 -18.83 -14.49 0.90
N LEU A 179 -19.70 -14.35 1.91
CA LEU A 179 -20.43 -13.14 2.20
C LEU A 179 -20.18 -12.70 3.64
N ARG A 180 -20.03 -11.41 3.85
CA ARG A 180 -19.71 -10.83 5.15
C ARG A 180 -20.56 -9.59 5.40
N PRO A 181 -21.78 -9.73 5.96
CA PRO A 181 -22.47 -8.60 6.54
C PRO A 181 -21.68 -8.05 7.72
N SER A 182 -21.67 -6.74 7.86
CA SER A 182 -20.89 -6.02 8.87
C SER A 182 -21.68 -4.84 9.44
N LEU A 183 -21.47 -4.57 10.72
CA LEU A 183 -21.90 -3.39 11.42
C LEU A 183 -20.71 -2.83 12.19
N SER A 184 -20.43 -1.54 12.07
CA SER A 184 -19.41 -0.88 12.89
C SER A 184 -19.91 0.46 13.41
N VAL A 185 -19.40 0.81 14.59
CA VAL A 185 -19.64 2.10 15.25
C VAL A 185 -18.27 2.70 15.56
N ALA A 186 -18.07 3.96 15.17
CA ALA A 186 -16.83 4.71 15.38
C ALA A 186 -17.13 5.93 16.26
N LEU A 187 -16.60 5.93 17.49
CA LEU A 187 -16.62 7.07 18.41
C LEU A 187 -15.39 7.93 18.15
N ARG A 188 -15.59 9.17 17.77
CA ARG A 188 -14.56 10.11 17.34
C ARG A 188 -14.45 11.27 18.33
N ASP A 189 -13.22 11.62 18.72
CA ASP A 189 -13.02 12.76 19.59
C ASP A 189 -13.23 14.11 18.85
N ALA A 190 -13.30 15.18 19.62
CA ALA A 190 -13.53 16.51 19.08
C ALA A 190 -12.40 16.99 18.16
N ARG A 191 -11.14 16.58 18.39
CA ARG A 191 -10.01 16.99 17.55
C ARG A 191 -10.14 16.42 16.16
N LEU A 192 -10.45 15.11 16.07
CA LEU A 192 -10.63 14.40 14.82
C LEU A 192 -11.78 14.99 14.00
N ASN A 193 -12.96 15.15 14.61
CA ASN A 193 -14.14 15.68 13.93
C ASN A 193 -13.96 17.15 13.53
N ASN A 194 -13.39 17.99 14.40
CA ASN A 194 -13.15 19.40 14.10
C ASN A 194 -12.12 19.58 12.97
N TYR A 195 -11.15 18.69 12.87
CA TYR A 195 -10.20 18.73 11.76
C TYR A 195 -10.89 18.45 10.43
N TYR A 196 -11.64 17.35 10.32
CA TYR A 196 -12.22 16.94 9.04
C TYR A 196 -13.51 17.70 8.69
N TYR A 197 -14.35 18.02 9.66
CA TYR A 197 -15.70 18.57 9.45
C TYR A 197 -15.91 19.96 10.06
N GLY A 198 -14.93 20.52 10.73
CA GLY A 198 -15.02 21.85 11.30
C GLY A 198 -14.73 22.97 10.29
N VAL A 199 -15.26 24.15 10.58
CA VAL A 199 -14.93 25.43 9.92
C VAL A 199 -14.23 26.31 10.95
N ARG A 200 -12.96 26.59 10.74
CA ARG A 200 -12.16 27.46 11.62
C ARG A 200 -12.65 28.92 11.51
N PRO A 201 -12.45 29.76 12.53
CA PRO A 201 -12.85 31.18 12.44
C PRO A 201 -12.29 31.90 11.21
N GLY A 202 -11.03 31.65 10.84
CA GLY A 202 -10.39 32.24 9.64
C GLY A 202 -10.88 31.65 8.30
N GLU A 203 -11.69 30.59 8.30
CA GLU A 203 -12.29 29.96 7.13
C GLU A 203 -13.76 30.36 6.97
N ALA A 204 -14.33 31.12 7.94
CA ALA A 204 -15.72 31.49 7.93
C ALA A 204 -16.01 32.53 6.83
N THR A 205 -17.21 32.41 6.24
CA THR A 205 -17.76 33.36 5.27
C THR A 205 -19.26 33.56 5.56
N PRO A 206 -19.92 34.57 4.96
CA PRO A 206 -21.37 34.78 5.19
C PRO A 206 -22.25 33.55 4.93
N GLY A 207 -21.84 32.66 4.01
CA GLY A 207 -22.55 31.40 3.69
C GLY A 207 -21.98 30.17 4.40
N ARG A 208 -20.93 30.30 5.19
CA ARG A 208 -20.22 29.20 5.86
C ARG A 208 -19.71 29.68 7.22
N ALA A 209 -20.57 29.61 8.23
CA ALA A 209 -20.23 30.03 9.58
C ALA A 209 -19.14 29.16 10.22
N ALA A 210 -18.37 29.71 11.16
CA ALA A 210 -17.43 28.93 11.97
C ALA A 210 -18.21 27.85 12.72
N TYR A 211 -17.67 26.63 12.76
CA TYR A 211 -18.37 25.47 13.31
C TYR A 211 -17.39 24.41 13.86
N SER A 212 -17.74 23.84 14.99
CA SER A 212 -16.97 22.76 15.64
C SER A 212 -17.91 21.61 15.98
N PRO A 213 -17.91 20.49 15.22
CA PRO A 213 -18.78 19.34 15.47
C PRO A 213 -18.62 18.73 16.87
N GLY A 214 -17.41 18.80 17.44
CA GLY A 214 -17.14 18.14 18.72
C GLY A 214 -17.00 16.61 18.63
N VAL A 215 -17.31 15.92 19.74
CA VAL A 215 -17.32 14.45 19.80
C VAL A 215 -18.51 13.94 18.99
N GLY A 216 -18.33 12.83 18.27
CA GLY A 216 -19.41 12.27 17.46
C GLY A 216 -19.30 10.76 17.29
N MET A 217 -20.38 10.16 16.78
CA MET A 217 -20.48 8.73 16.54
C MET A 217 -20.99 8.45 15.12
N ASN A 218 -20.14 7.83 14.31
CA ASN A 218 -20.51 7.35 12.98
C ASN A 218 -20.89 5.86 13.04
N THR A 219 -21.89 5.46 12.24
CA THR A 219 -22.31 4.06 12.15
C THR A 219 -22.23 3.61 10.69
N THR A 220 -21.59 2.46 10.44
CA THR A 220 -21.46 1.90 9.10
C THR A 220 -22.09 0.51 9.04
N LEU A 221 -22.97 0.32 8.08
CA LEU A 221 -23.51 -0.97 7.66
C LEU A 221 -22.81 -1.37 6.36
N GLY A 222 -22.44 -2.63 6.23
CA GLY A 222 -21.78 -3.15 5.02
C GLY A 222 -22.21 -4.58 4.69
N LEU A 223 -22.16 -4.90 3.41
CA LEU A 223 -22.23 -6.26 2.91
C LEU A 223 -21.09 -6.43 1.90
N PHE A 224 -20.14 -7.27 2.24
CA PHE A 224 -18.97 -7.54 1.41
C PHE A 224 -18.98 -9.00 0.99
N GLY A 225 -18.45 -9.30 -0.19
CA GLY A 225 -18.39 -10.64 -0.69
C GLY A 225 -17.18 -10.89 -1.56
N SER A 226 -16.85 -12.17 -1.67
CA SER A 226 -15.89 -12.65 -2.66
C SER A 226 -16.40 -13.89 -3.35
N TYR A 227 -15.95 -14.05 -4.59
CA TYR A 227 -16.18 -15.24 -5.41
C TYR A 227 -14.83 -15.84 -5.80
N ASP A 228 -14.55 -17.06 -5.41
CA ASP A 228 -13.34 -17.80 -5.78
C ASP A 228 -13.48 -18.27 -7.24
N TYR A 229 -13.05 -17.41 -8.20
CA TYR A 229 -13.09 -17.72 -9.64
C TYR A 229 -12.17 -18.89 -9.98
N SER A 230 -11.05 -19.00 -9.27
CA SER A 230 -10.11 -20.13 -9.35
C SER A 230 -9.40 -20.30 -8.01
N GLN A 231 -8.50 -21.29 -7.92
CA GLN A 231 -7.68 -21.47 -6.70
C GLN A 231 -6.84 -20.24 -6.32
N ARG A 232 -6.62 -19.30 -7.24
CA ARG A 232 -5.77 -18.13 -7.05
C ARG A 232 -6.46 -16.80 -7.26
N TRP A 233 -7.51 -16.76 -8.09
CA TRP A 233 -8.21 -15.53 -8.39
C TRP A 233 -9.49 -15.41 -7.58
N ARG A 234 -9.66 -14.30 -6.90
CA ARG A 234 -10.88 -13.91 -6.20
C ARG A 234 -11.44 -12.64 -6.78
N LEU A 235 -12.68 -12.63 -7.14
CA LEU A 235 -13.45 -11.45 -7.45
C LEU A 235 -14.06 -10.90 -6.17
N LEU A 236 -14.08 -9.58 -6.03
CA LEU A 236 -14.50 -8.87 -4.84
C LEU A 236 -15.63 -7.93 -5.17
N ALA A 237 -16.65 -7.88 -4.34
CA ALA A 237 -17.71 -6.89 -4.42
C ALA A 237 -18.19 -6.52 -3.01
N GLY A 238 -18.68 -5.29 -2.86
CA GLY A 238 -19.23 -4.86 -1.59
C GLY A 238 -20.08 -3.60 -1.73
N VAL A 239 -20.97 -3.43 -0.79
CA VAL A 239 -21.73 -2.20 -0.62
C VAL A 239 -21.66 -1.79 0.84
N SER A 240 -21.67 -0.49 1.11
CA SER A 240 -21.71 0.07 2.46
C SER A 240 -22.58 1.32 2.54
N ALA A 241 -23.01 1.65 3.73
CA ALA A 241 -23.65 2.92 4.03
C ALA A 241 -23.18 3.42 5.40
N THR A 242 -22.50 4.56 5.42
CA THR A 242 -22.07 5.23 6.65
C THR A 242 -23.03 6.34 7.01
N LEU A 243 -23.59 6.27 8.22
CA LEU A 243 -24.41 7.31 8.82
C LEU A 243 -23.53 8.19 9.70
N LEU A 244 -23.34 9.43 9.28
CA LEU A 244 -22.59 10.43 10.06
C LEU A 244 -23.35 10.87 11.29
N ASP A 245 -22.61 11.20 12.34
CA ASP A 245 -23.15 11.86 13.53
C ASP A 245 -23.96 13.11 13.17
N ARG A 246 -24.95 13.44 13.99
CA ARG A 246 -25.79 14.60 13.73
C ARG A 246 -25.00 15.91 13.75
N GLN A 247 -24.11 16.09 14.72
CA GLN A 247 -23.30 17.32 14.81
C GLN A 247 -22.33 17.43 13.61
N THR A 248 -21.78 16.32 13.15
CA THR A 248 -20.98 16.28 11.92
C THR A 248 -21.82 16.68 10.70
N LYS A 249 -23.05 16.16 10.59
CA LYS A 249 -23.98 16.50 9.49
C LYS A 249 -24.39 17.98 9.51
N ASP A 250 -24.56 18.58 10.68
CA ASP A 250 -24.98 19.97 10.85
C ASP A 250 -23.87 20.98 10.50
N SER A 251 -22.63 20.49 10.22
CA SER A 251 -21.55 21.34 9.75
C SER A 251 -21.88 21.99 8.40
N PRO A 252 -21.58 23.31 8.23
CA PRO A 252 -21.83 24.05 6.99
C PRO A 252 -21.13 23.47 5.76
N ILE A 253 -20.10 22.63 5.95
CA ILE A 253 -19.35 22.02 4.84
C ILE A 253 -19.83 20.60 4.52
N VAL A 254 -20.79 20.05 5.27
CA VAL A 254 -21.30 18.69 5.10
C VAL A 254 -22.66 18.71 4.42
N GLN A 255 -22.77 18.09 3.26
CA GLN A 255 -23.98 18.03 2.48
C GLN A 255 -24.89 16.84 2.83
N LYS A 256 -24.31 15.67 3.08
CA LYS A 256 -25.02 14.41 3.24
C LYS A 256 -24.69 13.74 4.56
N ARG A 257 -25.75 13.19 5.21
CA ARG A 257 -25.62 12.39 6.43
C ARG A 257 -25.36 10.91 6.15
N VAL A 258 -25.91 10.39 5.06
CA VAL A 258 -25.73 8.99 4.63
C VAL A 258 -24.79 8.96 3.44
N LEU A 259 -23.72 8.18 3.57
CA LEU A 259 -22.67 8.03 2.57
C LEU A 259 -22.69 6.59 2.05
N PRO A 260 -23.32 6.34 0.89
CA PRO A 260 -23.27 5.03 0.25
C PRO A 260 -21.89 4.81 -0.38
N GLY A 261 -21.40 3.57 -0.32
CA GLY A 261 -20.17 3.12 -0.96
C GLY A 261 -20.39 1.81 -1.73
N VAL A 262 -19.70 1.65 -2.84
CA VAL A 262 -19.69 0.42 -3.65
C VAL A 262 -18.24 0.04 -3.93
N TYR A 263 -17.91 -1.22 -3.74
CA TYR A 263 -16.58 -1.78 -3.95
C TYR A 263 -16.63 -2.85 -5.03
N VAL A 264 -15.70 -2.81 -5.97
CA VAL A 264 -15.52 -3.85 -6.99
C VAL A 264 -14.03 -4.05 -7.22
N GLY A 265 -13.60 -5.29 -7.25
CA GLY A 265 -12.18 -5.57 -7.41
C GLY A 265 -11.85 -7.03 -7.69
N ALA A 266 -10.56 -7.30 -7.74
CA ALA A 266 -10.02 -8.66 -7.85
C ALA A 266 -8.69 -8.76 -7.07
N ALA A 267 -8.41 -9.95 -6.57
CA ALA A 267 -7.15 -10.26 -5.91
C ALA A 267 -6.60 -11.59 -6.43
N TYR A 268 -5.28 -11.65 -6.51
CA TYR A 268 -4.53 -12.85 -6.86
C TYR A 268 -3.76 -13.34 -5.63
N ASP A 269 -3.96 -14.59 -5.24
CA ASP A 269 -3.27 -15.26 -4.13
C ASP A 269 -2.05 -16.01 -4.66
N PHE A 270 -0.85 -15.64 -4.23
CA PHE A 270 0.41 -16.30 -4.64
C PHE A 270 0.55 -17.69 -4.03
N GLY A 271 0.09 -17.88 -2.78
CA GLY A 271 0.20 -19.14 -2.05
C GLY A 271 -0.81 -20.19 -2.51
N GLY A 272 -1.95 -19.79 -3.09
CA GLY A 272 -3.06 -20.69 -3.39
C GLY A 272 -3.49 -21.50 -2.16
N HIS A 273 -4.05 -22.70 -2.39
CA HIS A 273 -4.37 -23.65 -1.30
C HIS A 273 -3.22 -24.62 -0.98
N GLN A 274 -2.20 -24.73 -1.83
CA GLN A 274 -0.98 -25.50 -1.58
C GLN A 274 0.07 -24.56 -0.98
N ARG A 275 0.38 -24.77 0.29
CA ARG A 275 1.26 -23.89 1.07
C ARG A 275 2.71 -24.33 0.88
N GLU A 276 3.44 -23.58 0.09
CA GLU A 276 4.89 -23.68 -0.05
C GLU A 276 5.56 -22.67 0.89
N TRP A 277 5.20 -22.75 2.18
CA TRP A 277 5.77 -21.85 3.19
C TRP A 277 7.26 -22.14 3.38
N ALA A 278 8.05 -21.08 3.54
CA ALA A 278 9.41 -21.22 3.97
C ALA A 278 9.45 -21.95 5.31
N GLN A 279 10.34 -22.92 5.42
CA GLN A 279 10.48 -23.74 6.63
C GLN A 279 10.96 -22.89 7.81
N ASP A 280 10.60 -23.31 9.03
CA ASP A 280 11.20 -22.76 10.24
C ASP A 280 12.72 -22.88 10.12
N GLY A 281 13.42 -21.75 10.38
CA GLY A 281 14.87 -21.67 10.20
C GLY A 281 15.34 -21.08 8.86
N SER A 282 14.44 -20.67 7.96
CA SER A 282 14.84 -19.90 6.78
C SER A 282 15.68 -18.68 7.18
N PRO A 283 16.77 -18.37 6.44
CA PRO A 283 17.69 -17.32 6.82
C PRO A 283 17.01 -15.94 6.82
N THR A 284 17.54 -15.04 7.63
CA THR A 284 17.18 -13.62 7.55
C THR A 284 18.16 -12.93 6.63
N TRP A 285 17.65 -12.19 5.65
CA TRP A 285 18.46 -11.45 4.70
C TRP A 285 18.70 -10.03 5.19
N PHE A 286 19.95 -9.58 5.08
CA PHE A 286 20.36 -8.21 5.38
C PHE A 286 20.94 -7.59 4.13
N LYS A 287 20.35 -6.49 3.68
CA LYS A 287 20.76 -5.76 2.47
C LYS A 287 21.20 -4.36 2.82
N LEU A 288 22.41 -4.02 2.45
CA LEU A 288 22.95 -2.65 2.47
C LEU A 288 22.94 -2.10 1.04
N LEU A 289 22.41 -0.89 0.88
CA LEU A 289 22.29 -0.26 -0.43
C LEU A 289 22.79 1.18 -0.43
N TYR A 290 23.31 1.60 -1.57
CA TYR A 290 23.63 2.98 -1.89
C TYR A 290 23.16 3.31 -3.30
N GLY A 291 22.46 4.45 -3.48
CA GLY A 291 21.92 4.83 -4.77
C GLY A 291 21.97 6.33 -5.02
N LYS A 292 21.82 6.68 -6.29
CA LYS A 292 21.73 8.07 -6.76
C LYS A 292 20.42 8.28 -7.52
N ALA A 293 19.88 9.47 -7.42
CA ALA A 293 18.71 9.89 -8.18
C ALA A 293 18.96 9.76 -9.69
N THR A 294 17.92 9.44 -10.45
CA THR A 294 17.99 9.45 -11.93
C THR A 294 17.71 10.84 -12.48
N ASP A 295 18.14 11.09 -13.72
CA ASP A 295 17.77 12.29 -14.46
C ASP A 295 16.26 12.38 -14.71
N ASP A 296 15.77 13.60 -14.91
CA ASP A 296 14.39 13.85 -15.33
C ASP A 296 14.09 13.14 -16.64
N GLY A 297 12.93 12.46 -16.72
CA GLY A 297 12.54 11.67 -17.87
C GLY A 297 13.04 10.22 -17.89
N CYS A 298 13.92 9.82 -16.96
CA CYS A 298 14.27 8.43 -16.68
C CYS A 298 13.17 7.75 -15.86
N HIS A 299 12.06 7.42 -16.50
CA HIS A 299 10.95 6.71 -15.84
C HIS A 299 11.28 5.23 -15.65
N LEU A 300 10.68 4.59 -14.65
CA LEU A 300 10.93 3.19 -14.28
C LEU A 300 10.95 2.24 -15.50
N LEU A 301 9.98 2.37 -16.42
CA LEU A 301 9.92 1.50 -17.60
C LEU A 301 11.17 1.64 -18.49
N LYS A 302 11.68 2.85 -18.69
CA LYS A 302 12.91 3.08 -19.46
C LYS A 302 14.13 2.51 -18.75
N ILE A 303 14.15 2.53 -17.41
CA ILE A 303 15.25 2.00 -16.61
C ILE A 303 15.25 0.48 -16.69
N VAL A 304 14.13 -0.21 -16.46
CA VAL A 304 14.07 -1.68 -16.50
C VAL A 304 14.26 -2.26 -17.91
N THR A 305 14.03 -1.45 -18.94
CA THR A 305 14.32 -1.81 -20.34
C THR A 305 15.71 -1.34 -20.80
N ALA A 306 16.55 -0.86 -19.87
CA ALA A 306 17.90 -0.34 -20.11
C ALA A 306 17.99 0.80 -21.14
N GLN A 307 16.90 1.53 -21.37
CA GLN A 307 16.85 2.68 -22.27
C GLN A 307 17.35 3.97 -21.60
N CYS A 308 17.38 4.02 -20.27
CA CYS A 308 17.90 5.14 -19.49
C CYS A 308 18.50 4.62 -18.17
N LEU A 309 19.80 4.81 -17.99
CA LEU A 309 20.56 4.45 -16.78
C LEU A 309 21.38 5.66 -16.26
N SER A 310 21.02 6.89 -16.67
CA SER A 310 21.72 8.09 -16.26
C SER A 310 21.32 8.51 -14.84
N VAL A 311 22.32 8.98 -14.08
CA VAL A 311 22.13 9.55 -12.75
C VAL A 311 22.06 11.07 -12.84
N ALA A 312 21.26 11.69 -11.99
CA ALA A 312 21.04 13.13 -12.00
C ALA A 312 22.34 13.91 -11.78
N SER A 313 22.66 14.77 -12.75
CA SER A 313 23.81 15.65 -12.70
C SER A 313 23.48 17.01 -12.06
N VAL A 314 22.28 17.52 -12.25
CA VAL A 314 21.83 18.83 -11.76
C VAL A 314 21.41 18.79 -10.29
N ASN A 315 20.70 17.73 -9.87
CA ASN A 315 20.24 17.54 -8.49
C ASN A 315 20.74 16.20 -7.95
N PRO A 316 22.04 16.07 -7.64
CA PRO A 316 22.69 14.77 -7.38
C PRO A 316 22.38 14.23 -5.97
N THR A 317 21.10 14.09 -5.65
CA THR A 317 20.65 13.49 -4.39
C THR A 317 20.96 12.01 -4.34
N SER A 318 21.09 11.44 -3.14
CA SER A 318 21.45 10.04 -2.95
C SER A 318 20.68 9.40 -1.81
N ILE A 319 20.63 8.06 -1.84
CA ILE A 319 20.05 7.26 -0.76
C ILE A 319 21.08 6.28 -0.21
N THR A 320 20.97 5.99 1.08
CA THR A 320 21.67 4.90 1.75
C THR A 320 20.63 4.14 2.59
N GLY A 321 20.64 2.83 2.55
CA GLY A 321 19.61 2.08 3.24
C GLY A 321 20.04 0.72 3.75
N LEU A 322 19.32 0.27 4.77
CA LEU A 322 19.33 -1.07 5.30
C LEU A 322 17.95 -1.70 5.08
N GLN A 323 17.91 -2.89 4.50
CA GLN A 323 16.68 -3.66 4.37
C GLN A 323 16.88 -5.03 5.04
N VAL A 324 15.86 -5.48 5.75
CA VAL A 324 15.82 -6.81 6.39
C VAL A 324 14.72 -7.61 5.73
N GLY A 325 15.06 -8.80 5.24
CA GLY A 325 14.16 -9.67 4.51
C GLY A 325 13.97 -11.02 5.17
N LYS A 326 12.75 -11.56 5.12
CA LYS A 326 12.42 -12.91 5.56
C LYS A 326 11.69 -13.66 4.46
N PRO A 327 12.22 -14.78 3.94
CA PRO A 327 11.49 -15.64 3.02
C PRO A 327 10.19 -16.14 3.65
N PHE A 328 9.12 -16.20 2.88
CA PHE A 328 7.83 -16.73 3.33
C PHE A 328 7.22 -17.75 2.36
N LEU A 329 7.58 -17.73 1.08
CA LEU A 329 7.24 -18.75 0.09
C LEU A 329 8.50 -19.12 -0.71
N GLN A 330 8.67 -20.39 -1.04
CA GLN A 330 9.79 -20.90 -1.80
C GLN A 330 9.33 -21.89 -2.87
N ASN A 331 9.98 -21.89 -4.03
CA ASN A 331 9.69 -22.80 -5.16
C ASN A 331 8.21 -22.81 -5.56
N VAL A 332 7.60 -21.64 -5.63
CA VAL A 332 6.16 -21.52 -5.85
C VAL A 332 5.74 -22.22 -7.15
N ASN A 333 4.84 -23.20 -7.04
CA ASN A 333 4.38 -24.11 -8.11
C ASN A 333 5.49 -24.94 -8.76
N GLY A 334 6.54 -25.28 -8.01
CA GLY A 334 7.69 -26.00 -8.55
C GLY A 334 8.56 -25.15 -9.48
N TRP A 335 8.36 -23.82 -9.49
CA TRP A 335 9.20 -22.87 -10.21
C TRP A 335 10.31 -22.36 -9.30
N PRO A 336 11.47 -21.99 -9.80
CA PRO A 336 12.53 -21.34 -9.04
C PRO A 336 12.15 -19.87 -8.73
N LEU A 337 11.04 -19.72 -8.02
CA LEU A 337 10.40 -18.46 -7.68
C LEU A 337 10.14 -18.42 -6.18
N ASP A 338 10.89 -17.55 -5.49
CA ASP A 338 10.80 -17.36 -4.04
C ASP A 338 10.21 -15.99 -3.73
N PHE A 339 9.49 -15.89 -2.60
CA PHE A 339 8.96 -14.63 -2.10
C PHE A 339 9.56 -14.30 -0.73
N VAL A 340 10.01 -13.07 -0.60
CA VAL A 340 10.64 -12.51 0.60
C VAL A 340 9.90 -11.24 1.00
N GLY A 341 9.48 -11.15 2.26
CA GLY A 341 8.97 -9.91 2.85
C GLY A 341 10.13 -9.06 3.36
N TYR A 342 10.15 -7.77 3.02
CA TYR A 342 11.17 -6.82 3.43
C TYR A 342 10.61 -5.68 4.25
N ALA A 343 11.39 -5.27 5.25
CA ALA A 343 11.30 -3.97 5.90
C ALA A 343 12.61 -3.22 5.65
N GLY A 344 12.53 -1.99 5.14
CA GLY A 344 13.68 -1.18 4.78
C GLY A 344 13.65 0.20 5.43
N LEU A 345 14.80 0.66 5.92
CA LEU A 345 15.01 2.03 6.37
C LEU A 345 16.00 2.70 5.44
N ILE A 346 15.55 3.76 4.77
CA ILE A 346 16.31 4.49 3.75
C ILE A 346 16.53 5.92 4.24
N SER A 347 17.77 6.37 4.23
CA SER A 347 18.16 7.76 4.49
C SER A 347 18.36 8.49 3.17
N HIS A 348 17.70 9.62 3.00
CA HIS A 348 17.86 10.53 1.87
C HIS A 348 18.88 11.60 2.19
N ASN A 349 19.89 11.75 1.35
CA ASN A 349 20.83 12.86 1.36
C ASN A 349 20.49 13.79 0.21
N ASP A 350 19.75 14.84 0.52
CA ASP A 350 19.29 15.85 -0.44
C ASP A 350 20.31 16.97 -0.66
N ARG A 351 21.55 16.81 -0.16
CA ARG A 351 22.72 17.67 -0.41
C ARG A 351 22.49 19.17 -0.16
N GLY A 352 21.70 19.50 0.84
CA GLY A 352 21.39 20.89 1.20
C GLY A 352 20.29 21.54 0.34
N LEU A 353 19.76 20.84 -0.68
CA LEU A 353 18.62 21.31 -1.47
C LEU A 353 17.33 21.35 -0.64
N GLN A 354 17.21 20.40 0.29
CA GLN A 354 16.28 20.42 1.42
C GLN A 354 16.89 19.66 2.61
N ALA A 355 16.24 19.70 3.76
CA ALA A 355 16.68 18.92 4.91
C ALA A 355 16.57 17.42 4.64
N ASN A 356 17.60 16.64 4.98
CA ASN A 356 17.61 15.19 4.85
C ASN A 356 16.39 14.56 5.54
N GLY A 357 15.93 13.43 5.02
CA GLY A 357 14.78 12.70 5.52
C GLY A 357 15.04 11.19 5.60
N VAL A 358 14.13 10.50 6.26
CA VAL A 358 14.12 9.04 6.30
C VAL A 358 12.85 8.49 5.66
N GLN A 359 12.94 7.28 5.13
CA GLN A 359 11.87 6.56 4.47
C GLN A 359 11.83 5.15 5.01
N LEU A 360 10.64 4.65 5.31
CA LEU A 360 10.36 3.28 5.69
C LEU A 360 9.66 2.59 4.52
N ASP A 361 10.22 1.48 4.05
CA ASP A 361 9.65 0.65 3.00
C ASP A 361 9.19 -0.68 3.56
N LEU A 362 7.96 -1.08 3.25
CA LEU A 362 7.41 -2.40 3.56
C LEU A 362 6.92 -3.02 2.25
N PHE A 363 7.54 -4.12 1.83
CA PHE A 363 7.23 -4.69 0.53
C PHE A 363 7.46 -6.21 0.48
N MET A 364 6.77 -6.85 -0.45
CA MET A 364 7.01 -8.24 -0.84
C MET A 364 7.82 -8.24 -2.13
N LYS A 365 8.80 -9.15 -2.21
CA LYS A 365 9.67 -9.28 -3.38
C LYS A 365 9.67 -10.71 -3.87
N ALA A 366 9.35 -10.89 -5.14
CA ALA A 366 9.50 -12.14 -5.86
C ALA A 366 10.90 -12.20 -6.48
N PHE A 367 11.60 -13.29 -6.25
CA PHE A 367 12.90 -13.60 -6.87
C PHE A 367 12.78 -14.79 -7.79
N TYR A 368 13.12 -14.62 -9.04
CA TYR A 368 13.27 -15.70 -10.01
C TYR A 368 14.76 -16.04 -10.18
N SER A 369 15.12 -17.32 -10.00
CA SER A 369 16.51 -17.79 -10.08
C SER A 369 16.73 -18.88 -11.14
N GLY A 370 15.74 -19.17 -12.00
CA GLY A 370 15.78 -20.24 -13.00
C GLY A 370 16.50 -19.89 -14.31
N PHE A 371 17.64 -19.22 -14.25
CA PHE A 371 18.42 -18.92 -15.45
C PHE A 371 19.22 -20.13 -15.90
N PRO A 372 19.50 -20.30 -17.22
CA PRO A 372 20.24 -21.45 -17.76
C PRO A 372 21.69 -21.60 -17.22
N TRP A 373 22.23 -20.52 -16.65
CA TRP A 373 23.60 -20.48 -16.08
C TRP A 373 23.60 -20.52 -14.55
N SER A 374 22.42 -20.60 -13.88
CA SER A 374 22.31 -20.54 -12.41
C SER A 374 23.05 -21.66 -11.68
N ASP A 375 23.32 -22.79 -12.35
CA ASP A 375 24.17 -23.87 -11.83
C ASP A 375 25.62 -23.46 -11.64
N ARG A 376 26.08 -22.44 -12.40
CA ARG A 376 27.47 -21.91 -12.33
C ARG A 376 27.55 -20.67 -11.48
N VAL A 377 26.62 -19.72 -11.71
CA VAL A 377 26.53 -18.47 -10.97
C VAL A 377 25.06 -18.22 -10.67
N LYS A 378 24.65 -18.38 -9.42
CA LYS A 378 23.29 -18.13 -8.98
C LYS A 378 22.95 -16.66 -9.24
N THR A 379 22.00 -16.44 -10.12
CA THR A 379 21.52 -15.13 -10.55
C THR A 379 20.06 -14.99 -10.14
N ARG A 380 19.67 -13.84 -9.56
CA ARG A 380 18.29 -13.59 -9.20
C ARG A 380 17.76 -12.33 -9.90
N LEU A 381 16.61 -12.45 -10.54
CA LEU A 381 15.81 -11.31 -10.99
C LEU A 381 14.72 -11.08 -9.94
N GLY A 382 14.75 -9.93 -9.30
CA GLY A 382 13.81 -9.56 -8.25
C GLY A 382 12.81 -8.51 -8.71
N MET A 383 11.55 -8.63 -8.25
CA MET A 383 10.53 -7.59 -8.39
C MET A 383 9.82 -7.40 -7.07
N GLY A 384 10.11 -6.28 -6.41
CA GLY A 384 9.46 -5.87 -5.16
C GLY A 384 8.25 -4.98 -5.42
N VAL A 385 7.21 -5.15 -4.60
CA VAL A 385 6.02 -4.30 -4.59
C VAL A 385 5.49 -4.13 -3.18
N GLY A 386 5.15 -2.90 -2.82
CA GLY A 386 4.64 -2.58 -1.49
C GLY A 386 4.41 -1.10 -1.29
N VAL A 387 4.65 -0.63 -0.08
CA VAL A 387 4.43 0.75 0.33
C VAL A 387 5.71 1.40 0.86
N SER A 388 5.84 2.68 0.60
CA SER A 388 6.93 3.54 1.06
C SER A 388 6.36 4.71 1.83
N LEU A 389 6.78 4.87 3.08
CA LEU A 389 6.39 5.96 3.96
C LEU A 389 7.61 6.85 4.20
N ALA A 390 7.61 8.04 3.63
CA ALA A 390 8.67 9.02 3.80
C ALA A 390 8.33 10.03 4.89
N GLN A 391 9.29 10.39 5.73
CA GLN A 391 9.17 11.47 6.69
C GLN A 391 8.81 12.78 5.98
N ARG A 392 9.39 12.99 4.80
CA ARG A 392 9.08 14.05 3.83
C ARG A 392 9.28 13.54 2.42
N ALA A 393 8.58 14.08 1.43
CA ALA A 393 8.83 13.73 0.03
C ALA A 393 10.30 14.02 -0.31
N PRO A 394 11.04 13.10 -0.96
CA PRO A 394 12.39 13.32 -1.43
C PRO A 394 12.49 14.57 -2.32
N TYR A 395 13.61 15.28 -2.29
CA TYR A 395 13.77 16.53 -3.05
C TYR A 395 13.42 16.38 -4.53
N ILE A 396 13.91 15.32 -5.17
CA ILE A 396 13.65 15.08 -6.61
C ILE A 396 12.15 14.87 -6.90
N GLU A 397 11.40 14.28 -5.99
CA GLU A 397 9.95 14.13 -6.09
C GLU A 397 9.24 15.48 -5.84
N ALA A 398 9.64 16.16 -4.78
CA ALA A 398 9.05 17.45 -4.41
C ALA A 398 9.28 18.51 -5.49
N SER A 399 10.49 18.62 -6.02
CA SER A 399 10.85 19.60 -7.07
C SER A 399 10.12 19.32 -8.39
N SER A 400 10.08 18.06 -8.83
CA SER A 400 9.36 17.68 -10.05
C SER A 400 7.84 17.95 -9.93
N GLN A 401 7.22 17.59 -8.79
CA GLN A 401 5.81 17.86 -8.58
C GLN A 401 5.50 19.37 -8.48
N ALA A 402 6.40 20.16 -7.87
CA ALA A 402 6.24 21.61 -7.77
C ALA A 402 6.28 22.30 -9.15
N LEU A 403 7.15 21.85 -10.07
CA LEU A 403 7.21 22.36 -11.44
C LEU A 403 5.90 22.09 -12.21
N ASP A 404 5.25 20.97 -11.94
CA ASP A 404 3.98 20.58 -12.56
C ASP A 404 2.74 21.14 -11.81
N GLY A 405 2.91 21.84 -10.69
CA GLY A 405 1.82 22.29 -9.82
C GLY A 405 1.04 21.14 -9.20
N LYS A 406 1.67 19.98 -9.00
CA LYS A 406 1.05 18.75 -8.49
C LYS A 406 1.39 18.52 -7.01
N PRO A 407 0.53 17.79 -6.27
CA PRO A 407 0.78 17.46 -4.88
C PRO A 407 1.88 16.39 -4.71
N THR A 408 2.50 16.36 -3.54
CA THR A 408 3.35 15.27 -3.07
C THR A 408 2.64 14.44 -2.00
N SER A 409 3.09 13.20 -1.75
CA SER A 409 2.59 12.36 -0.67
C SER A 409 3.73 11.73 0.11
N ARG A 410 3.54 11.62 1.43
CA ARG A 410 4.49 10.88 2.27
C ARG A 410 4.38 9.38 2.05
N MET A 411 3.20 8.86 1.73
CA MET A 411 2.98 7.46 1.44
C MET A 411 2.73 7.25 -0.05
N LEU A 412 3.60 6.45 -0.68
CA LEU A 412 3.50 6.07 -2.08
C LEU A 412 3.65 4.57 -2.24
N ASN A 413 3.25 4.06 -3.41
CA ASN A 413 3.61 2.72 -3.84
C ASN A 413 5.12 2.60 -3.99
N TYR A 414 5.68 1.48 -3.55
CA TYR A 414 7.09 1.15 -3.67
C TYR A 414 7.28 0.01 -4.67
N LEU A 415 8.14 0.22 -5.65
CA LEU A 415 8.57 -0.81 -6.59
C LEU A 415 10.09 -0.94 -6.52
N ASP A 416 10.56 -2.20 -6.50
CA ASP A 416 11.95 -2.54 -6.27
C ASP A 416 12.43 -3.64 -7.23
N PRO A 417 12.53 -3.35 -8.56
CA PRO A 417 13.17 -4.26 -9.50
C PRO A 417 14.67 -4.35 -9.22
N THR A 418 15.21 -5.58 -9.21
CA THR A 418 16.65 -5.84 -8.99
C THR A 418 17.16 -6.97 -9.86
N LEU A 419 18.46 -6.93 -10.12
CA LEU A 419 19.22 -8.04 -10.68
C LEU A 419 20.48 -8.22 -9.84
N ASP A 420 20.73 -9.43 -9.37
CA ASP A 420 21.90 -9.76 -8.57
C ASP A 420 22.50 -11.13 -8.89
N VAL A 421 23.72 -11.32 -8.44
CA VAL A 421 24.48 -12.55 -8.61
C VAL A 421 25.18 -12.95 -7.30
N SER A 422 25.34 -14.25 -7.06
CA SER A 422 26.06 -14.76 -5.89
C SER A 422 27.53 -14.37 -5.96
N LEU A 423 27.99 -13.64 -4.94
CA LEU A 423 29.41 -13.28 -4.80
C LEU A 423 30.26 -14.52 -4.60
N GLY A 424 29.75 -15.51 -3.82
CA GLY A 424 30.47 -16.75 -3.59
C GLY A 424 30.71 -17.57 -4.84
N ASP A 425 29.74 -17.61 -5.76
CA ASP A 425 29.90 -18.31 -7.04
C ASP A 425 30.89 -17.57 -7.96
N LEU A 426 30.89 -16.23 -7.92
CA LEU A 426 31.86 -15.44 -8.72
C LEU A 426 33.28 -15.61 -8.26
N VAL A 427 33.54 -15.68 -6.95
CA VAL A 427 34.94 -15.77 -6.41
C VAL A 427 35.32 -17.18 -5.96
N GLY A 428 34.47 -18.18 -6.14
CA GLY A 428 34.71 -19.57 -5.75
C GLY A 428 34.70 -19.82 -4.24
N SER A 429 34.01 -18.95 -3.43
CA SER A 429 33.98 -19.03 -1.98
C SER A 429 32.67 -19.64 -1.47
N ARG A 430 32.77 -20.78 -0.77
CA ARG A 430 31.59 -21.40 -0.14
C ARG A 430 30.95 -20.54 0.94
N ALA A 431 31.74 -19.76 1.68
CA ALA A 431 31.27 -18.90 2.76
C ALA A 431 30.40 -17.72 2.26
N LEU A 432 30.59 -17.31 1.00
CA LEU A 432 29.88 -16.18 0.39
C LEU A 432 28.77 -16.60 -0.58
N LYS A 433 28.40 -17.89 -0.63
CA LYS A 433 27.39 -18.40 -1.58
C LYS A 433 26.03 -17.73 -1.40
N GLU A 434 25.64 -17.44 -0.17
CA GLU A 434 24.40 -16.74 0.17
C GLU A 434 24.63 -15.22 0.38
N THR A 435 25.71 -14.70 -0.24
CA THR A 435 25.97 -13.25 -0.34
C THR A 435 25.80 -12.85 -1.81
N PHE A 436 24.93 -11.89 -2.05
CA PHE A 436 24.61 -11.40 -3.40
C PHE A 436 25.05 -9.95 -3.56
N ILE A 437 25.56 -9.63 -4.74
CA ILE A 437 25.83 -8.25 -5.17
C ILE A 437 24.96 -7.94 -6.37
N GLY A 438 24.42 -6.74 -6.43
CA GLY A 438 23.53 -6.39 -7.51
C GLY A 438 23.23 -4.92 -7.60
N PHE A 439 22.35 -4.61 -8.51
CA PHE A 439 21.78 -3.27 -8.68
C PHE A 439 20.25 -3.35 -8.77
N GLY A 440 19.62 -2.22 -8.48
CA GLY A 440 18.18 -2.11 -8.50
C GLY A 440 17.70 -0.68 -8.63
N VAL A 441 16.39 -0.53 -8.62
CA VAL A 441 15.71 0.76 -8.67
C VAL A 441 14.80 0.89 -7.46
N SER A 442 15.06 1.87 -6.61
CA SER A 442 14.11 2.30 -5.59
C SER A 442 13.14 3.28 -6.23
N HIS A 443 11.92 2.83 -6.53
CA HIS A 443 10.92 3.63 -7.20
C HIS A 443 9.71 3.87 -6.28
N ARG A 444 9.40 5.15 -6.07
CA ARG A 444 8.16 5.59 -5.42
C ARG A 444 7.21 6.12 -6.47
N SER A 445 5.91 5.77 -6.39
CA SER A 445 4.94 6.22 -7.38
C SER A 445 3.53 6.29 -6.82
N GLY A 446 2.75 7.26 -7.31
CA GLY A 446 1.38 7.50 -6.88
C GLY A 446 0.31 6.85 -7.77
N ILE A 447 0.65 5.89 -8.61
CA ILE A 447 -0.27 5.17 -9.52
C ILE A 447 -1.11 6.18 -10.32
N PHE A 448 -0.45 7.05 -11.08
CA PHE A 448 -1.06 8.02 -11.99
C PHE A 448 -2.12 8.96 -11.35
N GLY A 449 -1.99 9.25 -10.06
CA GLY A 449 -2.92 10.11 -9.34
C GLY A 449 -4.30 9.51 -9.08
N SER A 450 -4.47 8.21 -9.31
CA SER A 450 -5.75 7.52 -9.20
C SER A 450 -6.02 6.90 -7.82
N SER A 451 -5.05 6.95 -6.91
CA SER A 451 -5.15 6.32 -5.59
C SER A 451 -5.01 7.33 -4.45
N ARG A 452 -6.04 7.42 -3.63
CA ARG A 452 -6.04 8.19 -2.39
C ARG A 452 -5.07 7.65 -1.34
N LEU A 453 -4.97 6.34 -1.27
CA LEU A 453 -3.99 5.66 -0.44
C LEU A 453 -2.58 6.23 -0.67
N LEU A 454 -2.30 6.63 -1.91
CA LEU A 454 -1.02 7.17 -2.36
C LEU A 454 -1.05 8.71 -2.54
N GLY A 455 -2.01 9.41 -1.94
CA GLY A 455 -2.12 10.86 -1.96
C GLY A 455 -2.50 11.49 -3.30
N ASN A 456 -3.04 10.69 -4.26
CA ASN A 456 -3.38 11.11 -5.63
C ASN A 456 -2.21 11.70 -6.40
N VAL A 457 -0.99 11.30 -6.10
CA VAL A 457 0.22 11.77 -6.78
C VAL A 457 0.32 11.15 -8.16
N SER A 458 0.56 11.96 -9.17
CA SER A 458 0.93 11.50 -10.51
C SER A 458 2.43 11.72 -10.69
N GLY A 459 3.22 10.67 -10.58
CA GLY A 459 4.67 10.72 -10.60
C GLY A 459 5.27 10.07 -9.35
N GLY A 460 6.53 10.38 -9.08
CA GLY A 460 7.29 9.81 -7.98
C GLY A 460 8.78 10.06 -8.15
N SER A 461 9.59 9.22 -7.52
CA SER A 461 11.06 9.31 -7.58
C SER A 461 11.70 7.99 -8.00
N ASN A 462 12.85 8.08 -8.65
CA ASN A 462 13.67 6.94 -9.02
C ASN A 462 15.09 7.14 -8.50
N TYR A 463 15.63 6.12 -7.83
CA TYR A 463 17.03 6.02 -7.46
C TYR A 463 17.61 4.72 -8.00
N LEU A 464 18.64 4.82 -8.82
CA LEU A 464 19.48 3.66 -9.19
C LEU A 464 20.40 3.35 -8.02
N TYR A 465 20.39 2.12 -7.54
CA TYR A 465 21.21 1.72 -6.39
C TYR A 465 21.97 0.42 -6.66
N THR A 466 23.13 0.31 -6.02
CA THR A 466 23.90 -0.93 -5.88
C THR A 466 23.75 -1.45 -4.45
N TYR A 467 23.92 -2.75 -4.25
CA TYR A 467 23.77 -3.35 -2.95
C TYR A 467 24.58 -4.60 -2.74
N VAL A 468 24.79 -4.92 -1.47
CA VAL A 468 25.20 -6.24 -1.01
C VAL A 468 24.11 -6.77 -0.09
N GLU A 469 23.72 -8.01 -0.31
CA GLU A 469 22.74 -8.72 0.51
C GLU A 469 23.32 -10.05 0.97
N SER A 470 23.22 -10.35 2.25
CA SER A 470 23.72 -11.60 2.84
C SER A 470 22.69 -12.23 3.75
N ALA A 471 22.64 -13.56 3.75
CA ALA A 471 21.86 -14.35 4.68
C ALA A 471 22.62 -14.54 6.01
N LEU A 472 21.91 -14.41 7.13
CA LEU A 472 22.39 -14.69 8.48
C LEU A 472 21.48 -15.70 9.17
#